data_9d3b0f67fc2ce8b63e14c5e3e2c103f4
#
_entry.id   9d3b0f67fc2ce8b63e14c5e3e2c103f4
#
_cell.length_a   1.000
_cell.length_b   1.000
_cell.length_c   1.000
_cell.angle_alpha   90.00
_cell.angle_beta   90.00
_cell.angle_gamma   90.00
#
_symmetry.space_group_name_H-M   'P 1'
#
loop_
_entity.id
_entity.type
_entity.pdbx_description
1 polymer ?
#
loop_
_entity_poly.entity_id
_entity_poly.type
_entity_poly.pdbx_seq_one_letter_code
_entity_poly.pdbx_strand_id
1 'polypeptide(L)'
;MSVMSEMLSYPFMVRALVGGILVSLCASLLGVSLVLKRYSMIGDGLSHVSFGALSVALAAGWSPLKVSIPVVVLAAFFLLRLTENGKIKSDAAIAMISASALAVGIIVTSLTTGMTTDVSSYMFGSILAMSKEDVMLAAVLSVVVLGLFLFCYNKVFAVTFDESFAKATGVNVSLYNVLIAVLTAVTIVLGMRMMGAMLISSLIIFPSLTAMRIFKSFRGVVVVSGILSVICFFIGMTASYIYSTPAGASVVVVNLIFFLVFSLVQFVRQGGKW
;
A
#
# COMPACT_ATOMS: atom_id res chain seq x y z
N MET A 1 -21.50 8.04 -26.85
CA MET A 1 -20.35 8.50 -26.08
C MET A 1 -19.50 7.26 -25.75
N SER A 2 -18.18 7.35 -25.79
CA SER A 2 -17.37 6.20 -25.36
C SER A 2 -17.52 6.01 -23.84
N VAL A 3 -17.52 4.79 -23.35
CA VAL A 3 -17.59 4.47 -21.90
C VAL A 3 -16.61 5.32 -21.10
N MET A 4 -15.46 5.61 -21.69
CA MET A 4 -14.41 6.43 -21.10
C MET A 4 -14.84 7.89 -20.88
N SER A 5 -15.51 8.51 -21.88
CA SER A 5 -15.97 9.90 -21.75
C SER A 5 -17.12 10.03 -20.74
N GLU A 6 -17.94 9.00 -20.64
CA GLU A 6 -19.02 8.94 -19.65
C GLU A 6 -18.45 8.79 -18.24
N MET A 7 -17.52 7.85 -18.01
CA MET A 7 -16.85 7.64 -16.74
C MET A 7 -16.14 8.91 -16.24
N LEU A 8 -15.45 9.63 -17.13
CA LEU A 8 -14.74 10.87 -16.80
C LEU A 8 -15.65 12.09 -16.60
N SER A 9 -16.91 12.02 -16.99
CA SER A 9 -17.89 13.10 -16.75
C SER A 9 -18.30 13.19 -15.27
N TYR A 10 -18.12 12.12 -14.49
CA TYR A 10 -18.48 12.10 -13.08
C TYR A 10 -17.33 12.63 -12.21
N PRO A 11 -17.52 13.74 -11.43
CA PRO A 11 -16.47 14.34 -10.62
C PRO A 11 -15.89 13.40 -9.54
N PHE A 12 -16.71 12.48 -9.01
CA PHE A 12 -16.26 11.51 -8.03
C PHE A 12 -15.30 10.48 -8.65
N MET A 13 -15.54 10.08 -9.90
CA MET A 13 -14.70 9.13 -10.62
C MET A 13 -13.33 9.76 -10.96
N VAL A 14 -13.31 11.01 -11.38
CA VAL A 14 -12.05 11.73 -11.62
C VAL A 14 -11.23 11.84 -10.32
N ARG A 15 -11.88 12.16 -9.21
CA ARG A 15 -11.24 12.20 -7.90
C ARG A 15 -10.66 10.84 -7.50
N ALA A 16 -11.45 9.78 -7.67
CA ALA A 16 -11.04 8.40 -7.41
C ALA A 16 -9.83 7.98 -8.26
N LEU A 17 -9.83 8.32 -9.54
CA LEU A 17 -8.72 8.02 -10.45
C LEU A 17 -7.45 8.80 -10.07
N VAL A 18 -7.54 10.10 -9.85
CA VAL A 18 -6.37 10.92 -9.51
C VAL A 18 -5.75 10.46 -8.18
N GLY A 19 -6.55 10.37 -7.12
CA GLY A 19 -6.06 9.93 -5.82
C GLY A 19 -5.54 8.49 -5.86
N GLY A 20 -6.26 7.61 -6.55
CA GLY A 20 -5.91 6.21 -6.68
C GLY A 20 -4.61 5.96 -7.46
N ILE A 21 -4.39 6.65 -8.56
CA ILE A 21 -3.14 6.57 -9.32
C ILE A 21 -1.95 7.04 -8.49
N LEU A 22 -2.08 8.14 -7.76
CA LEU A 22 -1.00 8.65 -6.92
C LEU A 22 -0.64 7.67 -5.80
N VAL A 23 -1.63 7.16 -5.09
CA VAL A 23 -1.42 6.17 -4.02
C VAL A 23 -0.88 4.87 -4.58
N SER A 24 -1.37 4.40 -5.74
CA SER A 24 -0.89 3.17 -6.36
C SER A 24 0.58 3.28 -6.79
N LEU A 25 1.02 4.44 -7.29
CA LEU A 25 2.42 4.71 -7.58
C LEU A 25 3.27 4.66 -6.30
N CYS A 26 2.86 5.34 -5.23
CA CYS A 26 3.58 5.29 -3.95
C CYS A 26 3.70 3.86 -3.43
N ALA A 27 2.59 3.11 -3.42
CA ALA A 27 2.53 1.74 -2.95
C ALA A 27 3.45 0.81 -3.74
N SER A 28 3.44 0.90 -5.07
CA SER A 28 4.25 0.04 -5.92
C SER A 28 5.75 0.34 -5.84
N LEU A 29 6.14 1.61 -5.75
CA LEU A 29 7.55 1.99 -5.64
C LEU A 29 8.14 1.55 -4.28
N LEU A 30 7.43 1.80 -3.19
CA LEU A 30 7.82 1.33 -1.86
C LEU A 30 7.78 -0.20 -1.79
N GLY A 31 6.80 -0.82 -2.45
CA GLY A 31 6.60 -2.26 -2.52
C GLY A 31 7.82 -3.01 -3.02
N VAL A 32 8.57 -2.47 -3.98
CA VAL A 32 9.82 -3.08 -4.45
C VAL A 32 10.82 -3.28 -3.32
N SER A 33 11.06 -2.24 -2.52
CA SER A 33 11.97 -2.32 -1.37
C SER A 33 11.44 -3.24 -0.27
N LEU A 34 10.13 -3.20 0.00
CA LEU A 34 9.49 -4.03 1.03
C LEU A 34 9.52 -5.51 0.68
N VAL A 35 9.23 -5.86 -0.58
CA VAL A 35 9.27 -7.25 -1.05
C VAL A 35 10.69 -7.79 -1.00
N LEU A 36 11.70 -7.05 -1.46
CA LEU A 36 13.10 -7.44 -1.41
C LEU A 36 13.61 -7.62 0.02
N LYS A 37 13.15 -6.79 0.96
CA LYS A 37 13.45 -6.91 2.39
C LYS A 37 12.63 -7.97 3.13
N ARG A 38 11.78 -8.72 2.45
CA ARG A 38 10.87 -9.73 3.03
C ARG A 38 9.85 -9.17 4.02
N TYR A 39 9.42 -7.93 3.81
CA TYR A 39 8.34 -7.29 4.55
C TYR A 39 7.02 -7.25 3.75
N SER A 40 6.77 -8.25 2.91
CA SER A 40 5.60 -8.26 2.00
C SER A 40 4.27 -8.09 2.73
N MET A 41 4.13 -8.66 3.92
CA MET A 41 2.91 -8.60 4.72
C MET A 41 2.72 -7.28 5.50
N ILE A 42 3.67 -6.34 5.44
CA ILE A 42 3.60 -5.09 6.20
C ILE A 42 2.39 -4.23 5.79
N GLY A 43 2.00 -4.31 4.51
CA GLY A 43 0.83 -3.61 3.97
C GLY A 43 -0.45 -4.03 4.68
N ASP A 44 -0.66 -5.33 4.80
CA ASP A 44 -1.80 -5.90 5.49
C ASP A 44 -1.76 -5.60 7.01
N GLY A 45 -0.61 -5.84 7.65
CA GLY A 45 -0.44 -5.60 9.07
C GLY A 45 -0.72 -4.15 9.49
N LEU A 46 -0.12 -3.19 8.81
CA LEU A 46 -0.33 -1.77 9.11
C LEU A 46 -1.73 -1.27 8.72
N SER A 47 -2.41 -1.91 7.75
CA SER A 47 -3.80 -1.63 7.45
C SER A 47 -4.71 -1.98 8.64
N HIS A 48 -4.49 -3.11 9.28
CA HIS A 48 -5.24 -3.48 10.49
C HIS A 48 -4.94 -2.56 11.68
N VAL A 49 -3.69 -2.08 11.81
CA VAL A 49 -3.34 -1.04 12.80
C VAL A 49 -4.08 0.26 12.49
N SER A 50 -4.15 0.64 11.22
CA SER A 50 -4.89 1.83 10.79
C SER A 50 -6.39 1.71 11.12
N PHE A 51 -6.99 0.53 10.89
CA PHE A 51 -8.38 0.26 11.27
C PHE A 51 -8.60 0.41 12.78
N GLY A 52 -7.73 -0.19 13.61
CA GLY A 52 -7.82 -0.06 15.06
C GLY A 52 -7.72 1.39 15.52
N ALA A 53 -6.77 2.15 14.98
CA ALA A 53 -6.59 3.57 15.28
C ALA A 53 -7.79 4.42 14.85
N LEU A 54 -8.36 4.13 13.66
CA LEU A 54 -9.57 4.78 13.15
C LEU A 54 -10.77 4.53 14.05
N SER A 55 -10.98 3.28 14.47
CA SER A 55 -12.10 2.90 15.34
C SER A 55 -12.02 3.63 16.68
N VAL A 56 -10.84 3.69 17.29
CA VAL A 56 -10.62 4.42 18.54
C VAL A 56 -10.85 5.94 18.35
N ALA A 57 -10.35 6.50 17.26
CA ALA A 57 -10.53 7.92 16.97
C ALA A 57 -12.00 8.31 16.78
N LEU A 58 -12.75 7.47 16.05
CA LEU A 58 -14.19 7.69 15.85
C LEU A 58 -14.97 7.57 17.16
N ALA A 59 -14.67 6.57 17.98
CA ALA A 59 -15.30 6.39 19.30
C ALA A 59 -15.04 7.57 20.24
N ALA A 60 -13.85 8.16 20.16
CA ALA A 60 -13.46 9.35 20.95
C ALA A 60 -13.92 10.69 20.33
N GLY A 61 -14.58 10.70 19.16
CA GLY A 61 -14.98 11.92 18.45
C GLY A 61 -13.81 12.71 17.87
N TRP A 62 -12.64 12.08 17.68
CA TRP A 62 -11.45 12.72 17.13
C TRP A 62 -11.40 12.58 15.61
N SER A 63 -10.57 13.43 14.97
CA SER A 63 -10.34 13.34 13.52
C SER A 63 -9.59 12.05 13.18
N PRO A 64 -10.20 11.13 12.41
CA PRO A 64 -9.66 9.78 12.19
C PRO A 64 -8.25 9.77 11.58
N LEU A 65 -8.00 10.59 10.54
CA LEU A 65 -6.69 10.65 9.89
C LEU A 65 -5.59 11.22 10.77
N LYS A 66 -5.92 12.26 11.57
CA LYS A 66 -4.94 12.89 12.46
C LYS A 66 -4.45 11.93 13.55
N VAL A 67 -5.27 10.94 13.91
CA VAL A 67 -4.91 9.89 14.89
C VAL A 67 -4.24 8.70 14.20
N SER A 68 -4.79 8.24 13.07
CA SER A 68 -4.28 7.03 12.41
C SER A 68 -2.85 7.19 11.88
N ILE A 69 -2.53 8.34 11.28
CA ILE A 69 -1.18 8.56 10.73
C ILE A 69 -0.09 8.38 11.81
N PRO A 70 -0.10 9.10 12.95
CA PRO A 70 0.93 8.93 13.96
C PRO A 70 0.93 7.53 14.60
N VAL A 71 -0.24 6.92 14.82
CA VAL A 71 -0.34 5.58 15.39
C VAL A 71 0.28 4.53 14.47
N VAL A 72 -0.02 4.59 13.17
CA VAL A 72 0.53 3.63 12.20
C VAL A 72 2.03 3.86 11.98
N VAL A 73 2.50 5.11 12.00
CA VAL A 73 3.93 5.44 11.96
C VAL A 73 4.66 4.87 13.18
N LEU A 74 4.11 5.02 14.37
CA LEU A 74 4.66 4.43 15.60
C LEU A 74 4.67 2.91 15.52
N ALA A 75 3.61 2.28 15.03
CA ALA A 75 3.54 0.84 14.85
C ALA A 75 4.57 0.34 13.84
N ALA A 76 4.77 1.04 12.72
CA ALA A 76 5.79 0.71 11.73
C ALA A 76 7.21 0.82 12.32
N PHE A 77 7.48 1.85 13.11
CA PHE A 77 8.75 1.99 13.83
C PHE A 77 8.96 0.86 14.85
N PHE A 78 7.91 0.51 15.59
CA PHE A 78 7.96 -0.58 16.57
C PHE A 78 8.20 -1.93 15.91
N LEU A 79 7.56 -2.19 14.77
CA LEU A 79 7.81 -3.38 13.93
C LEU A 79 9.27 -3.49 13.52
N LEU A 80 9.88 -2.39 13.04
CA LEU A 80 11.30 -2.39 12.69
C LEU A 80 12.17 -2.76 13.90
N ARG A 81 11.93 -2.17 15.04
CA ARG A 81 12.71 -2.44 16.28
C ARG A 81 12.58 -3.88 16.74
N LEU A 82 11.39 -4.47 16.66
CA LEU A 82 11.18 -5.87 17.03
C LEU A 82 11.93 -6.83 16.11
N THR A 83 12.05 -6.50 14.84
CA THR A 83 12.69 -7.36 13.84
C THR A 83 14.22 -7.16 13.76
N GLU A 84 14.73 -5.94 13.96
CA GLU A 84 16.17 -5.64 13.98
C GLU A 84 16.92 -6.43 15.06
N ASN A 85 16.30 -6.68 16.20
CA ASN A 85 16.92 -7.43 17.29
C ASN A 85 16.95 -8.96 17.08
N GLY A 86 16.42 -9.45 15.96
CA GLY A 86 16.46 -10.88 15.58
C GLY A 86 15.67 -11.84 16.48
N LYS A 87 15.02 -11.34 17.55
CA LYS A 87 14.27 -12.17 18.50
C LYS A 87 12.96 -12.70 17.93
N ILE A 88 12.32 -11.95 17.03
CA ILE A 88 11.04 -12.30 16.40
C ILE A 88 11.20 -12.16 14.90
N LYS A 89 10.75 -13.17 14.14
CA LYS A 89 10.72 -13.09 12.68
C LYS A 89 9.71 -12.02 12.23
N SER A 90 10.01 -11.31 11.14
CA SER A 90 9.19 -10.20 10.61
C SER A 90 7.72 -10.57 10.48
N ASP A 91 7.43 -11.74 9.89
CA ASP A 91 6.04 -12.17 9.67
C ASP A 91 5.28 -12.41 10.97
N ALA A 92 5.95 -12.97 12.00
CA ALA A 92 5.33 -13.18 13.31
C ALA A 92 5.06 -11.84 14.03
N ALA A 93 5.99 -10.88 13.96
CA ALA A 93 5.80 -9.56 14.54
C ALA A 93 4.65 -8.81 13.86
N ILE A 94 4.57 -8.86 12.54
CA ILE A 94 3.48 -8.27 11.76
C ILE A 94 2.14 -8.92 12.14
N ALA A 95 2.07 -10.26 12.19
CA ALA A 95 0.86 -10.98 12.54
C ALA A 95 0.34 -10.65 13.95
N MET A 96 1.24 -10.56 14.94
CA MET A 96 0.87 -10.21 16.31
C MET A 96 0.28 -8.79 16.41
N ILE A 97 0.95 -7.81 15.82
CA ILE A 97 0.49 -6.42 15.87
C ILE A 97 -0.81 -6.26 15.07
N SER A 98 -0.89 -6.89 13.90
CA SER A 98 -2.09 -6.91 13.06
C SER A 98 -3.31 -7.45 13.79
N ALA A 99 -3.20 -8.68 14.33
CA ALA A 99 -4.30 -9.33 15.03
C ALA A 99 -4.74 -8.54 16.28
N SER A 100 -3.78 -8.02 17.04
CA SER A 100 -4.08 -7.22 18.25
C SER A 100 -4.80 -5.92 17.90
N ALA A 101 -4.32 -5.20 16.89
CA ALA A 101 -4.92 -3.95 16.48
C ALA A 101 -6.33 -4.14 15.88
N LEU A 102 -6.51 -5.19 15.07
CA LEU A 102 -7.81 -5.56 14.53
C LEU A 102 -8.81 -5.90 15.64
N ALA A 103 -8.39 -6.71 16.63
CA ALA A 103 -9.21 -7.09 17.78
C ALA A 103 -9.65 -5.85 18.58
N VAL A 104 -8.73 -4.94 18.88
CA VAL A 104 -9.05 -3.67 19.56
C VAL A 104 -10.06 -2.86 18.74
N GLY A 105 -9.84 -2.72 17.44
CA GLY A 105 -10.76 -2.00 16.56
C GLY A 105 -12.17 -2.58 16.55
N ILE A 106 -12.30 -3.89 16.45
CA ILE A 106 -13.60 -4.60 16.48
C ILE A 106 -14.29 -4.40 17.84
N ILE A 107 -13.57 -4.57 18.95
CA ILE A 107 -14.12 -4.38 20.30
C ILE A 107 -14.64 -2.95 20.48
N VAL A 108 -13.84 -1.95 20.11
CA VAL A 108 -14.23 -0.55 20.23
C VAL A 108 -15.46 -0.25 19.39
N THR A 109 -15.51 -0.73 18.14
CA THR A 109 -16.66 -0.55 17.25
C THR A 109 -17.91 -1.22 17.82
N SER A 110 -17.75 -2.42 18.40
CA SER A 110 -18.86 -3.19 19.00
C SER A 110 -19.43 -2.55 20.27
N LEU A 111 -18.58 -1.90 21.08
CA LEU A 111 -18.99 -1.26 22.34
C LEU A 111 -19.57 0.15 22.14
N THR A 112 -19.31 0.77 21.00
CA THR A 112 -19.74 2.15 20.75
C THR A 112 -21.13 2.15 20.11
N THR A 113 -22.14 2.48 20.90
CA THR A 113 -23.54 2.59 20.44
C THR A 113 -23.67 3.72 19.41
N GLY A 114 -24.29 3.41 18.26
CA GLY A 114 -24.49 4.37 17.17
C GLY A 114 -23.36 4.41 16.12
N MET A 115 -22.28 3.68 16.29
CA MET A 115 -21.32 3.44 15.21
C MET A 115 -21.91 2.43 14.23
N THR A 116 -22.50 2.92 13.15
CA THR A 116 -22.91 2.10 12.00
C THR A 116 -21.72 1.81 11.07
N THR A 117 -20.51 1.93 11.57
CA THR A 117 -19.32 1.77 10.77
C THR A 117 -19.15 0.31 10.42
N ASP A 118 -19.54 -0.03 9.22
CA ASP A 118 -19.37 -1.36 8.69
C ASP A 118 -17.87 -1.64 8.51
N VAL A 119 -17.35 -2.58 9.31
CA VAL A 119 -15.96 -3.05 9.23
C VAL A 119 -15.63 -3.48 7.80
N SER A 120 -16.61 -4.03 7.08
CA SER A 120 -16.44 -4.43 5.69
C SER A 120 -16.15 -3.22 4.78
N SER A 121 -16.76 -2.07 5.03
CA SER A 121 -16.50 -0.85 4.26
C SER A 121 -15.04 -0.37 4.38
N TYR A 122 -14.41 -0.58 5.53
CA TYR A 122 -12.98 -0.26 5.70
C TYR A 122 -12.06 -1.29 5.07
N MET A 123 -12.43 -2.57 5.08
CA MET A 123 -11.63 -3.62 4.46
C MET A 123 -11.64 -3.53 2.93
N PHE A 124 -12.79 -3.23 2.35
CA PHE A 124 -12.98 -3.16 0.89
C PHE A 124 -12.85 -1.75 0.32
N GLY A 125 -12.90 -0.73 1.18
CA GLY A 125 -12.83 0.67 0.81
C GLY A 125 -14.08 1.20 0.13
N SER A 126 -14.19 2.51 0.06
CA SER A 126 -15.20 3.20 -0.74
C SER A 126 -14.56 4.32 -1.54
N ILE A 127 -13.91 3.94 -2.65
CA ILE A 127 -13.23 4.88 -3.55
C ILE A 127 -14.20 5.99 -4.02
N LEU A 128 -15.48 5.66 -4.13
CA LEU A 128 -16.51 6.59 -4.61
C LEU A 128 -16.95 7.61 -3.55
N ALA A 129 -16.69 7.37 -2.27
CA ALA A 129 -17.09 8.25 -1.17
C ALA A 129 -16.04 9.32 -0.79
N MET A 130 -15.00 9.51 -1.62
CA MET A 130 -13.91 10.43 -1.34
C MET A 130 -14.33 11.89 -1.41
N SER A 131 -14.04 12.64 -0.34
CA SER A 131 -14.19 14.10 -0.33
C SER A 131 -13.09 14.80 -1.16
N LYS A 132 -13.29 16.06 -1.52
CA LYS A 132 -12.23 16.86 -2.17
C LYS A 132 -11.02 17.04 -1.26
N GLU A 133 -11.25 17.16 0.03
CA GLU A 133 -10.20 17.32 1.05
C GLU A 133 -9.34 16.06 1.17
N ASP A 134 -9.97 14.88 1.14
CA ASP A 134 -9.25 13.60 1.18
C ASP A 134 -8.33 13.44 -0.05
N VAL A 135 -8.81 13.79 -1.24
CA VAL A 135 -8.01 13.73 -2.48
C VAL A 135 -6.86 14.73 -2.44
N MET A 136 -7.09 15.94 -1.97
CA MET A 136 -6.05 16.96 -1.88
C MET A 136 -4.95 16.55 -0.89
N LEU A 137 -5.35 16.03 0.27
CA LEU A 137 -4.42 15.52 1.29
C LEU A 137 -3.64 14.32 0.74
N ALA A 138 -4.30 13.40 0.06
CA ALA A 138 -3.65 12.25 -0.58
C ALA A 138 -2.67 12.71 -1.67
N ALA A 139 -3.03 13.69 -2.50
CA ALA A 139 -2.15 14.22 -3.53
C ALA A 139 -0.89 14.87 -2.93
N VAL A 140 -1.05 15.73 -1.92
CA VAL A 140 0.10 16.37 -1.26
C VAL A 140 1.02 15.34 -0.63
N LEU A 141 0.47 14.41 0.17
CA LEU A 141 1.27 13.38 0.83
C LEU A 141 1.91 12.40 -0.18
N SER A 142 1.22 12.03 -1.25
CA SER A 142 1.78 11.20 -2.31
C SER A 142 2.95 11.90 -3.02
N VAL A 143 2.83 13.20 -3.31
CA VAL A 143 3.94 13.97 -3.91
C VAL A 143 5.15 14.01 -2.96
N VAL A 144 4.92 14.18 -1.65
CA VAL A 144 5.99 14.14 -0.65
C VAL A 144 6.64 12.75 -0.60
N VAL A 145 5.84 11.67 -0.57
CA VAL A 145 6.35 10.29 -0.55
C VAL A 145 7.18 10.00 -1.81
N LEU A 146 6.66 10.32 -2.99
CA LEU A 146 7.36 10.13 -4.27
C LEU A 146 8.63 10.97 -4.34
N GLY A 147 8.57 12.24 -3.93
CA GLY A 147 9.72 13.14 -3.91
C GLY A 147 10.83 12.63 -2.99
N LEU A 148 10.51 12.22 -1.76
CA LEU A 148 11.47 11.67 -0.81
C LEU A 148 12.04 10.33 -1.29
N PHE A 149 11.20 9.45 -1.86
CA PHE A 149 11.66 8.19 -2.41
C PHE A 149 12.65 8.40 -3.55
N LEU A 150 12.34 9.29 -4.50
CA LEU A 150 13.21 9.60 -5.63
C LEU A 150 14.50 10.30 -5.20
N PHE A 151 14.42 11.25 -4.27
CA PHE A 151 15.59 11.94 -3.72
C PHE A 151 16.52 10.96 -2.99
N CYS A 152 15.97 10.04 -2.21
CA CYS A 152 16.74 9.05 -1.46
C CYS A 152 17.00 7.76 -2.24
N TYR A 153 16.63 7.68 -3.53
CA TYR A 153 16.63 6.46 -4.34
C TYR A 153 17.92 5.63 -4.21
N ASN A 154 19.09 6.24 -4.38
CA ASN A 154 20.38 5.54 -4.32
C ASN A 154 20.67 4.95 -2.93
N LYS A 155 20.25 5.64 -1.87
CA LYS A 155 20.45 5.18 -0.48
C LYS A 155 19.42 4.09 -0.14
N VAL A 156 18.18 4.25 -0.56
CA VAL A 156 17.13 3.22 -0.44
C VAL A 156 17.56 1.94 -1.17
N PHE A 157 18.09 2.06 -2.39
CA PHE A 157 18.64 0.93 -3.12
C PHE A 157 19.73 0.21 -2.33
N ALA A 158 20.76 0.93 -1.87
CA ALA A 158 21.89 0.35 -1.12
C ALA A 158 21.40 -0.38 0.14
N VAL A 159 20.53 0.25 0.94
CA VAL A 159 19.99 -0.32 2.18
C VAL A 159 19.03 -1.50 1.89
N THR A 160 18.40 -1.53 0.73
CA THR A 160 17.49 -2.63 0.36
C THR A 160 18.25 -3.91 0.00
N PHE A 161 19.39 -3.78 -0.69
CA PHE A 161 20.15 -4.94 -1.17
C PHE A 161 21.16 -5.47 -0.16
N ASP A 162 21.94 -4.59 0.46
CA ASP A 162 22.98 -4.99 1.43
C ASP A 162 23.17 -3.92 2.49
N GLU A 163 22.57 -4.16 3.65
CA GLU A 163 22.68 -3.26 4.79
C GLU A 163 24.12 -3.19 5.34
N SER A 164 24.87 -4.29 5.27
CA SER A 164 26.25 -4.35 5.77
C SER A 164 27.17 -3.51 4.89
N PHE A 165 27.04 -3.62 3.57
CA PHE A 165 27.77 -2.81 2.62
C PHE A 165 27.35 -1.33 2.73
N ALA A 166 26.06 -1.03 2.81
CA ALA A 166 25.58 0.34 2.99
C ALA A 166 26.16 0.99 4.24
N LYS A 167 26.22 0.23 5.35
CA LYS A 167 26.84 0.70 6.60
C LYS A 167 28.35 0.93 6.46
N ALA A 168 29.06 0.04 5.77
CA ALA A 168 30.50 0.16 5.52
C ALA A 168 30.84 1.38 4.65
N THR A 169 29.94 1.77 3.74
CA THR A 169 30.10 2.98 2.90
C THR A 169 29.62 4.28 3.57
N GLY A 170 29.33 4.24 4.89
CA GLY A 170 28.95 5.43 5.67
C GLY A 170 27.46 5.81 5.57
N VAL A 171 26.62 4.96 4.99
CA VAL A 171 25.17 5.19 4.94
C VAL A 171 24.55 4.86 6.30
N ASN A 172 23.76 5.76 6.86
CA ASN A 172 23.01 5.50 8.07
C ASN A 172 21.80 4.59 7.78
N VAL A 173 22.02 3.26 7.87
CA VAL A 173 21.02 2.24 7.53
C VAL A 173 19.74 2.41 8.37
N SER A 174 19.85 2.69 9.67
CA SER A 174 18.69 2.87 10.54
C SER A 174 17.80 4.03 10.09
N LEU A 175 18.41 5.16 9.68
CA LEU A 175 17.67 6.31 9.18
C LEU A 175 16.84 5.95 7.92
N TYR A 176 17.43 5.24 6.97
CA TYR A 176 16.73 4.88 5.72
C TYR A 176 15.71 3.78 5.92
N ASN A 177 15.92 2.85 6.85
CA ASN A 177 14.90 1.87 7.27
C ASN A 177 13.69 2.57 7.90
N VAL A 178 13.93 3.53 8.80
CA VAL A 178 12.87 4.36 9.39
C VAL A 178 12.15 5.18 8.30
N LEU A 179 12.91 5.77 7.39
CA LEU A 179 12.32 6.53 6.26
C LEU A 179 11.37 5.65 5.44
N ILE A 180 11.81 4.47 5.00
CA ILE A 180 10.97 3.52 4.26
C ILE A 180 9.72 3.16 5.06
N ALA A 181 9.86 2.89 6.35
CA ALA A 181 8.72 2.54 7.21
C ALA A 181 7.71 3.69 7.35
N VAL A 182 8.18 4.92 7.55
CA VAL A 182 7.32 6.12 7.65
C VAL A 182 6.58 6.37 6.33
N LEU A 183 7.31 6.35 5.19
CA LEU A 183 6.70 6.52 3.87
C LEU A 183 5.65 5.44 3.60
N THR A 184 5.95 4.19 3.99
CA THR A 184 5.02 3.07 3.86
C THR A 184 3.79 3.25 4.74
N ALA A 185 3.97 3.63 6.01
CA ALA A 185 2.89 3.87 6.95
C ALA A 185 1.92 4.95 6.44
N VAL A 186 2.45 6.08 5.97
CA VAL A 186 1.65 7.17 5.39
C VAL A 186 0.89 6.68 4.15
N THR A 187 1.55 5.97 3.24
CA THR A 187 0.93 5.43 2.03
C THR A 187 -0.19 4.44 2.35
N ILE A 188 0.01 3.58 3.36
CA ILE A 188 -0.99 2.60 3.78
C ILE A 188 -2.21 3.29 4.41
N VAL A 189 -2.02 4.26 5.30
CA VAL A 189 -3.15 4.98 5.94
C VAL A 189 -4.00 5.68 4.87
N LEU A 190 -3.35 6.35 3.92
CA LEU A 190 -4.05 7.01 2.81
C LEU A 190 -4.78 5.99 1.93
N GLY A 191 -4.07 4.96 1.50
CA GLY A 191 -4.61 3.93 0.63
C GLY A 191 -5.75 3.15 1.27
N MET A 192 -5.61 2.77 2.54
CA MET A 192 -6.64 2.06 3.27
C MET A 192 -7.94 2.88 3.36
N ARG A 193 -7.84 4.17 3.71
CA ARG A 193 -9.02 5.03 3.81
C ARG A 193 -9.74 5.19 2.47
N MET A 194 -8.98 5.31 1.39
CA MET A 194 -9.51 5.58 0.04
C MET A 194 -9.97 4.30 -0.67
N MET A 195 -9.20 3.24 -0.54
CA MET A 195 -9.31 2.05 -1.40
C MET A 195 -9.56 0.76 -0.63
N GLY A 196 -9.39 0.79 0.70
CA GLY A 196 -9.50 -0.38 1.58
C GLY A 196 -8.17 -1.13 1.77
N ALA A 197 -8.13 -1.93 2.83
CA ALA A 197 -6.95 -2.71 3.22
C ALA A 197 -6.51 -3.71 2.14
N MET A 198 -7.47 -4.41 1.53
CA MET A 198 -7.20 -5.44 0.53
C MET A 198 -6.51 -4.86 -0.72
N LEU A 199 -6.96 -3.70 -1.20
CA LEU A 199 -6.39 -3.11 -2.40
C LEU A 199 -5.00 -2.54 -2.15
N ILE A 200 -4.78 -1.82 -1.03
CA ILE A 200 -3.46 -1.23 -0.77
C ILE A 200 -2.38 -2.30 -0.58
N SER A 201 -2.69 -3.41 0.10
CA SER A 201 -1.78 -4.55 0.25
C SER A 201 -1.45 -5.19 -1.11
N SER A 202 -2.44 -5.34 -1.96
CA SER A 202 -2.27 -5.83 -3.33
C SER A 202 -1.36 -4.93 -4.17
N LEU A 203 -1.55 -3.60 -4.12
CA LEU A 203 -0.75 -2.63 -4.87
C LEU A 203 0.72 -2.56 -4.43
N ILE A 204 1.02 -2.91 -3.19
CA ILE A 204 2.39 -3.05 -2.69
C ILE A 204 3.06 -4.30 -3.28
N ILE A 205 2.34 -5.43 -3.31
CA ILE A 205 2.93 -6.74 -3.58
C ILE A 205 2.93 -7.08 -5.07
N PHE A 206 1.76 -7.07 -5.72
CA PHE A 206 1.61 -7.60 -7.09
C PHE A 206 2.44 -6.88 -8.14
N PRO A 207 2.43 -5.52 -8.26
CA PRO A 207 3.20 -4.85 -9.28
C PRO A 207 4.70 -5.11 -9.13
N SER A 208 5.19 -5.12 -7.89
CA SER A 208 6.59 -5.39 -7.57
C SER A 208 7.00 -6.81 -7.95
N LEU A 209 6.26 -7.82 -7.51
CA LEU A 209 6.52 -9.22 -7.86
C LEU A 209 6.39 -9.47 -9.35
N THR A 210 5.41 -8.86 -10.03
CA THR A 210 5.21 -8.98 -11.47
C THR A 210 6.40 -8.41 -12.23
N ALA A 211 6.90 -7.24 -11.84
CA ALA A 211 8.08 -6.63 -12.47
C ALA A 211 9.34 -7.48 -12.27
N MET A 212 9.53 -8.08 -11.09
CA MET A 212 10.66 -8.95 -10.77
C MET A 212 10.70 -10.25 -11.61
N ARG A 213 9.57 -10.67 -12.21
CA ARG A 213 9.54 -11.84 -13.10
C ARG A 213 10.35 -11.64 -14.37
N ILE A 214 10.46 -10.42 -14.88
CA ILE A 214 11.12 -10.12 -16.16
C ILE A 214 12.37 -9.29 -15.98
N PHE A 215 12.36 -8.33 -15.06
CA PHE A 215 13.46 -7.38 -14.85
C PHE A 215 14.31 -7.79 -13.64
N LYS A 216 15.63 -7.76 -13.84
CA LYS A 216 16.61 -8.12 -12.78
C LYS A 216 17.32 -6.91 -12.16
N SER A 217 17.23 -5.75 -12.80
CA SER A 217 17.82 -4.51 -12.27
C SER A 217 16.80 -3.78 -11.38
N PHE A 218 17.26 -3.25 -10.25
CA PHE A 218 16.39 -2.51 -9.32
C PHE A 218 15.66 -1.36 -10.02
N ARG A 219 16.37 -0.58 -10.86
CA ARG A 219 15.79 0.51 -11.62
C ARG A 219 14.67 0.02 -12.55
N GLY A 220 14.92 -1.07 -13.27
CA GLY A 220 13.92 -1.67 -14.16
C GLY A 220 12.69 -2.14 -13.40
N VAL A 221 12.90 -2.83 -12.26
CA VAL A 221 11.79 -3.29 -11.41
C VAL A 221 10.98 -2.12 -10.87
N VAL A 222 11.62 -1.07 -10.36
CA VAL A 222 10.94 0.12 -9.82
C VAL A 222 10.09 0.81 -10.88
N VAL A 223 10.66 1.08 -12.06
CA VAL A 223 9.95 1.77 -13.15
C VAL A 223 8.78 0.93 -13.65
N VAL A 224 9.01 -0.36 -13.91
CA VAL A 224 7.96 -1.25 -14.45
C VAL A 224 6.90 -1.53 -13.41
N SER A 225 7.24 -1.66 -12.13
CA SER A 225 6.26 -1.77 -11.04
C SER A 225 5.34 -0.56 -10.99
N GLY A 226 5.88 0.65 -11.10
CA GLY A 226 5.10 1.88 -11.16
C GLY A 226 4.14 1.92 -12.36
N ILE A 227 4.63 1.57 -13.55
CA ILE A 227 3.81 1.54 -14.78
C ILE A 227 2.69 0.48 -14.64
N LEU A 228 3.02 -0.73 -14.20
CA LEU A 228 2.06 -1.81 -14.00
C LEU A 228 0.99 -1.43 -12.99
N SER A 229 1.37 -0.81 -11.89
CA SER A 229 0.44 -0.36 -10.85
C SER A 229 -0.61 0.61 -11.42
N VAL A 230 -0.19 1.61 -12.20
CA VAL A 230 -1.09 2.58 -12.84
C VAL A 230 -2.01 1.91 -13.85
N ILE A 231 -1.45 1.04 -14.71
CA ILE A 231 -2.22 0.33 -15.74
C ILE A 231 -3.26 -0.59 -15.09
N CYS A 232 -2.84 -1.42 -14.12
CA CYS A 232 -3.75 -2.34 -13.43
C CYS A 232 -4.84 -1.59 -12.66
N PHE A 233 -4.47 -0.48 -12.00
CA PHE A 233 -5.44 0.36 -11.31
C PHE A 233 -6.48 0.94 -12.28
N PHE A 234 -6.03 1.51 -13.39
CA PHE A 234 -6.91 2.11 -14.39
C PHE A 234 -7.85 1.07 -15.04
N ILE A 235 -7.31 -0.08 -15.44
CA ILE A 235 -8.12 -1.18 -16.02
C ILE A 235 -9.12 -1.70 -14.99
N GLY A 236 -8.69 -1.93 -13.75
CA GLY A 236 -9.56 -2.43 -12.69
C GLY A 236 -10.70 -1.47 -12.34
N MET A 237 -10.42 -0.16 -12.29
CA MET A 237 -11.43 0.88 -12.09
C MET A 237 -12.43 0.93 -13.25
N THR A 238 -11.94 0.82 -14.48
CA THR A 238 -12.80 0.78 -15.66
C THR A 238 -13.69 -0.46 -15.68
N ALA A 239 -13.13 -1.62 -15.36
CA ALA A 239 -13.89 -2.87 -15.23
C ALA A 239 -14.94 -2.78 -14.11
N SER A 240 -14.60 -2.20 -12.97
CA SER A 240 -15.53 -1.96 -11.86
C SER A 240 -16.72 -1.08 -12.31
N TYR A 241 -16.46 -0.03 -13.08
CA TYR A 241 -17.50 0.84 -13.63
C TYR A 241 -18.44 0.11 -14.58
N ILE A 242 -17.90 -0.68 -15.52
CA ILE A 242 -18.67 -1.41 -16.53
C ILE A 242 -19.52 -2.51 -15.89
N TYR A 243 -18.95 -3.30 -15.00
CA TYR A 243 -19.59 -4.49 -14.41
C TYR A 243 -20.26 -4.23 -13.06
N SER A 244 -20.28 -2.99 -12.58
CA SER A 244 -20.83 -2.62 -11.26
C SER A 244 -20.27 -3.49 -10.10
N THR A 245 -18.99 -3.82 -10.16
CA THR A 245 -18.29 -4.64 -9.16
C THR A 245 -17.54 -3.78 -8.15
N PRO A 246 -17.20 -4.28 -6.94
CA PRO A 246 -16.40 -3.54 -5.98
C PRO A 246 -15.03 -3.15 -6.56
N ALA A 247 -14.71 -1.85 -6.56
CA ALA A 247 -13.53 -1.30 -7.24
C ALA A 247 -12.22 -1.92 -6.74
N GLY A 248 -12.07 -2.07 -5.42
CA GLY A 248 -10.88 -2.70 -4.84
C GLY A 248 -10.65 -4.12 -5.34
N ALA A 249 -11.69 -4.96 -5.30
CA ALA A 249 -11.60 -6.34 -5.76
C ALA A 249 -11.28 -6.43 -7.26
N SER A 250 -11.89 -5.58 -8.09
CA SER A 250 -11.64 -5.55 -9.54
C SER A 250 -10.18 -5.24 -9.85
N VAL A 251 -9.58 -4.27 -9.17
CA VAL A 251 -8.16 -3.93 -9.34
C VAL A 251 -7.26 -5.08 -8.89
N VAL A 252 -7.58 -5.76 -7.78
CA VAL A 252 -6.81 -6.92 -7.30
C VAL A 252 -6.83 -8.05 -8.31
N VAL A 253 -7.99 -8.36 -8.89
CA VAL A 253 -8.13 -9.41 -9.92
C VAL A 253 -7.31 -9.06 -11.17
N VAL A 254 -7.32 -7.80 -11.62
CA VAL A 254 -6.49 -7.36 -12.74
C VAL A 254 -5.00 -7.52 -12.43
N ASN A 255 -4.55 -7.14 -11.23
CA ASN A 255 -3.17 -7.35 -10.80
C ASN A 255 -2.79 -8.83 -10.81
N LEU A 256 -3.68 -9.72 -10.33
CA LEU A 256 -3.47 -11.17 -10.36
C LEU A 256 -3.32 -11.68 -11.81
N ILE A 257 -4.20 -11.24 -12.73
CA ILE A 257 -4.11 -11.63 -14.15
C ILE A 257 -2.76 -11.22 -14.73
N PHE A 258 -2.31 -9.98 -14.52
CA PHE A 258 -1.00 -9.51 -14.99
C PHE A 258 0.14 -10.33 -14.38
N PHE A 259 0.08 -10.64 -13.10
CA PHE A 259 1.08 -11.49 -12.45
C PHE A 259 1.17 -12.89 -13.08
N LEU A 260 0.02 -13.52 -13.35
CA LEU A 260 -0.03 -14.84 -13.99
C LEU A 260 0.52 -14.80 -15.42
N VAL A 261 0.15 -13.78 -16.21
CA VAL A 261 0.64 -13.60 -17.59
C VAL A 261 2.16 -13.40 -17.58
N PHE A 262 2.71 -12.53 -16.74
CA PHE A 262 4.15 -12.30 -16.65
C PHE A 262 4.90 -13.52 -16.12
N SER A 263 4.31 -14.29 -15.21
CA SER A 263 4.87 -15.57 -14.73
C SER A 263 4.93 -16.61 -15.84
N LEU A 264 3.88 -16.69 -16.66
CA LEU A 264 3.85 -17.59 -17.83
C LEU A 264 4.90 -17.17 -18.87
N VAL A 265 5.04 -15.89 -19.16
CA VAL A 265 6.08 -15.36 -20.06
C VAL A 265 7.47 -15.73 -19.55
N GLN A 266 7.71 -15.58 -18.25
CA GLN A 266 8.99 -15.98 -17.64
C GLN A 266 9.23 -17.48 -17.82
N PHE A 267 8.24 -18.32 -17.50
CA PHE A 267 8.33 -19.78 -17.63
C PHE A 267 8.70 -20.22 -19.06
N VAL A 268 8.02 -19.65 -20.06
CA VAL A 268 8.32 -19.91 -21.47
C VAL A 268 9.74 -19.47 -21.84
N ARG A 269 10.19 -18.29 -21.40
CA ARG A 269 11.54 -17.78 -21.67
C ARG A 269 12.64 -18.61 -21.02
N GLN A 270 12.38 -19.24 -19.89
CA GLN A 270 13.36 -20.06 -19.14
C GLN A 270 13.34 -21.53 -19.55
N GLY A 271 12.64 -21.90 -20.66
CA GLY A 271 12.60 -23.28 -21.16
C GLY A 271 11.89 -24.26 -20.21
N GLY A 272 10.88 -23.78 -19.47
CA GLY A 272 10.06 -24.64 -18.60
C GLY A 272 10.67 -24.93 -17.22
N LYS A 273 11.69 -24.19 -16.79
CA LYS A 273 12.26 -24.30 -15.43
C LYS A 273 11.65 -23.22 -14.54
N TRP A 274 11.14 -23.66 -13.39
CA TRP A 274 10.65 -22.75 -12.31
C TRP A 274 11.79 -22.27 -11.43
#